data_9782248d3a9bd9c99f8358dce5d17adb
#
_entry.id   9782248d3a9bd9c99f8358dce5d17adb
#
_cell.length_a   1.000
_cell.length_b   1.000
_cell.length_c   1.000
_cell.angle_alpha   90.00
_cell.angle_beta   90.00
_cell.angle_gamma   90.00
#
_symmetry.space_group_name_H-M   'P 1'
#
loop_
_entity.id
_entity.type
_entity.pdbx_description
1 polymer ?
#
loop_
_entity_poly.entity_id
_entity_poly.type
_entity_poly.pdbx_seq_one_letter_code
_entity_poly.pdbx_strand_id
1 'polypeptide(L)'
;IYKGLIVDLTEAVTLFDANSSLNGDILFSGDVTRWAQWGNTLRMIMALRLSGVDEAYAGSEYAAAVTAGVIDADVMYVHLAEDANASPWYSRFITRTDYAISNTMDDAMTAKGDLRLLKYADPSPDAEVAGSTGLDLIVGMTYGISNGEAGDIPNQSISFPGAAIRSQDSPLPVYTMAQVHLCK
;
A
#
# COMPACT_ATOMS: atom_id res chain seq x y z
N ILE A 1 24.34 1.31 -9.02
CA ILE A 1 23.51 1.69 -7.86
C ILE A 1 22.94 0.42 -7.20
N TYR A 2 22.09 -0.41 -7.86
CA TYR A 2 21.45 -1.57 -7.22
C TYR A 2 22.43 -2.58 -6.60
N LYS A 3 23.55 -2.91 -7.28
CA LYS A 3 24.55 -3.82 -6.71
C LYS A 3 25.18 -3.27 -5.43
N GLY A 4 25.44 -1.95 -5.35
CA GLY A 4 25.91 -1.32 -4.12
C GLY A 4 24.90 -1.43 -2.99
N LEU A 5 23.62 -1.12 -3.25
CA LEU A 5 22.55 -1.23 -2.26
C LEU A 5 22.33 -2.67 -1.78
N ILE A 6 22.49 -3.67 -2.67
CA ILE A 6 22.41 -5.10 -2.29
C ILE A 6 23.55 -5.46 -1.32
N VAL A 7 24.77 -4.97 -1.59
CA VAL A 7 25.92 -5.17 -0.70
C VAL A 7 25.67 -4.52 0.66
N ASP A 8 25.23 -3.25 0.67
CA ASP A 8 24.93 -2.51 1.90
C ASP A 8 23.85 -3.21 2.74
N LEU A 9 22.78 -3.71 2.11
CA LEU A 9 21.73 -4.45 2.79
C LEU A 9 22.22 -5.79 3.34
N THR A 10 23.08 -6.48 2.58
CA THR A 10 23.66 -7.75 3.03
C THR A 10 24.54 -7.56 4.26
N GLU A 11 25.36 -6.51 4.27
CA GLU A 11 26.17 -6.15 5.42
C GLU A 11 25.29 -5.73 6.61
N ALA A 12 24.32 -4.83 6.39
CA ALA A 12 23.44 -4.33 7.44
C ALA A 12 22.71 -5.45 8.18
N VAL A 13 22.20 -6.47 7.45
CA VAL A 13 21.52 -7.61 8.08
C VAL A 13 22.44 -8.39 9.01
N THR A 14 23.74 -8.46 8.73
CA THR A 14 24.71 -9.16 9.61
C THR A 14 25.03 -8.41 10.90
N LEU A 15 24.72 -7.13 10.97
CA LEU A 15 24.96 -6.29 12.15
C LEU A 15 23.84 -6.40 13.20
N PHE A 16 22.71 -7.01 12.87
CA PHE A 16 21.65 -7.22 13.85
C PHE A 16 22.00 -8.30 14.87
N ASP A 17 21.86 -7.96 16.14
CA ASP A 17 21.89 -8.93 17.23
C ASP A 17 20.45 -9.37 17.55
N ALA A 18 20.14 -10.64 17.30
CA ALA A 18 18.82 -11.21 17.53
C ALA A 18 18.34 -11.12 19.00
N ASN A 19 19.24 -10.87 19.94
CA ASN A 19 18.91 -10.69 21.36
C ASN A 19 18.70 -9.21 21.72
N SER A 20 18.88 -8.30 20.78
CA SER A 20 18.65 -6.86 20.99
C SER A 20 17.23 -6.46 20.60
N SER A 21 16.81 -5.30 21.07
CA SER A 21 15.54 -4.67 20.69
C SER A 21 15.77 -3.19 20.43
N LEU A 22 15.13 -2.66 19.38
CA LEU A 22 15.21 -1.25 19.03
C LEU A 22 14.14 -0.46 19.77
N ASN A 23 14.56 0.41 20.67
CA ASN A 23 13.62 1.27 21.38
C ASN A 23 13.09 2.39 20.45
N GLY A 24 11.78 2.63 20.49
CA GLY A 24 11.13 3.64 19.63
C GLY A 24 10.87 3.19 18.20
N ASP A 25 11.03 1.91 17.89
CA ASP A 25 10.68 1.36 16.57
C ASP A 25 9.19 1.34 16.34
N ILE A 26 8.74 2.08 15.33
CA ILE A 26 7.32 2.27 14.97
C ILE A 26 6.82 1.27 13.92
N LEU A 27 7.69 0.45 13.34
CA LEU A 27 7.29 -0.54 12.31
C LEU A 27 7.18 -1.95 12.88
N PHE A 28 8.17 -2.39 13.62
CA PHE A 28 8.27 -3.77 14.09
C PHE A 28 8.33 -3.90 15.60
N SER A 29 8.09 -2.80 16.33
CA SER A 29 8.07 -2.78 17.81
C SER A 29 9.39 -3.28 18.43
N GLY A 30 10.52 -3.03 17.78
CA GLY A 30 11.85 -3.40 18.22
C GLY A 30 12.32 -4.79 17.79
N ASP A 31 11.54 -5.52 17.01
CA ASP A 31 11.90 -6.85 16.52
C ASP A 31 12.96 -6.76 15.39
N VAL A 32 14.21 -6.99 15.75
CA VAL A 32 15.34 -6.95 14.82
C VAL A 32 15.31 -8.08 13.79
N THR A 33 14.65 -9.20 14.10
CA THR A 33 14.48 -10.31 13.15
C THR A 33 13.58 -9.87 11.99
N ARG A 34 12.52 -9.13 12.28
CA ARG A 34 11.67 -8.55 11.24
C ARG A 34 12.38 -7.49 10.41
N TRP A 35 13.29 -6.72 11.01
CA TRP A 35 14.15 -5.81 10.26
C TRP A 35 15.09 -6.55 9.31
N ALA A 36 15.67 -7.68 9.74
CA ALA A 36 16.50 -8.53 8.89
C ALA A 36 15.69 -9.12 7.72
N GLN A 37 14.50 -9.63 7.98
CA GLN A 37 13.57 -10.11 6.94
C GLN A 37 13.20 -8.99 5.95
N TRP A 38 12.98 -7.77 6.45
CA TRP A 38 12.71 -6.61 5.61
C TRP A 38 13.90 -6.26 4.71
N GLY A 39 15.11 -6.24 5.24
CA GLY A 39 16.35 -6.04 4.48
C GLY A 39 16.52 -7.08 3.37
N ASN A 40 16.27 -8.37 3.66
CA ASN A 40 16.31 -9.43 2.67
C ASN A 40 15.19 -9.29 1.62
N THR A 41 14.00 -8.79 2.00
CA THR A 41 12.92 -8.53 1.05
C THR A 41 13.32 -7.45 0.05
N LEU A 42 13.91 -6.35 0.51
CA LEU A 42 14.42 -5.30 -0.37
C LEU A 42 15.54 -5.82 -1.29
N ARG A 43 16.44 -6.66 -0.77
CA ARG A 43 17.48 -7.33 -1.56
C ARG A 43 16.89 -8.20 -2.66
N MET A 44 15.87 -9.01 -2.37
CA MET A 44 15.13 -9.82 -3.33
C MET A 44 14.55 -8.97 -4.47
N ILE A 45 13.89 -7.86 -4.14
CA ILE A 45 13.28 -6.94 -5.12
C ILE A 45 14.34 -6.30 -6.01
N MET A 46 15.46 -5.86 -5.41
CA MET A 46 16.56 -5.25 -6.18
C MET A 46 17.22 -6.25 -7.11
N ALA A 47 17.36 -7.50 -6.68
CA ALA A 47 17.86 -8.59 -7.51
C ALA A 47 16.93 -8.83 -8.72
N LEU A 48 15.62 -8.90 -8.51
CA LEU A 48 14.65 -9.03 -9.60
C LEU A 48 14.77 -7.89 -10.63
N ARG A 49 14.98 -6.66 -10.17
CA ARG A 49 15.16 -5.51 -11.08
C ARG A 49 16.44 -5.59 -11.94
N LEU A 50 17.41 -6.36 -11.51
CA LEU A 50 18.65 -6.60 -12.26
C LEU A 50 18.55 -7.79 -13.21
N SER A 51 17.52 -8.60 -13.17
CA SER A 51 17.40 -9.84 -13.93
C SER A 51 17.58 -9.67 -15.44
N GLY A 52 17.10 -8.56 -16.01
CA GLY A 52 17.28 -8.26 -17.43
C GLY A 52 18.64 -7.64 -17.80
N VAL A 53 19.50 -7.35 -16.82
CA VAL A 53 20.80 -6.67 -17.04
C VAL A 53 21.98 -7.58 -16.67
N ASP A 54 21.85 -8.33 -15.57
CA ASP A 54 22.88 -9.24 -15.06
C ASP A 54 22.20 -10.44 -14.40
N GLU A 55 21.74 -11.37 -15.22
CA GLU A 55 20.93 -12.53 -14.81
C GLU A 55 21.64 -13.40 -13.78
N ALA A 56 22.92 -13.66 -13.97
CA ALA A 56 23.70 -14.52 -13.08
C ALA A 56 23.83 -13.93 -11.68
N TYR A 57 24.18 -12.65 -11.57
CA TYR A 57 24.23 -11.93 -10.31
C TYR A 57 22.87 -11.83 -9.66
N ALA A 58 21.85 -11.44 -10.43
CA ALA A 58 20.47 -11.31 -9.98
C ALA A 58 19.92 -12.63 -9.42
N GLY A 59 20.11 -13.73 -10.12
CA GLY A 59 19.69 -15.06 -9.69
C GLY A 59 20.35 -15.51 -8.37
N SER A 60 21.66 -15.26 -8.24
CA SER A 60 22.42 -15.57 -7.02
C SER A 60 21.92 -14.76 -5.81
N GLU A 61 21.76 -13.45 -5.99
CA GLU A 61 21.31 -12.56 -4.93
C GLU A 61 19.85 -12.81 -4.51
N TYR A 62 18.98 -13.09 -5.50
CA TYR A 62 17.60 -13.48 -5.26
C TYR A 62 17.51 -14.75 -4.40
N ALA A 63 18.20 -15.81 -4.82
CA ALA A 63 18.20 -17.08 -4.10
C ALA A 63 18.74 -16.95 -2.68
N ALA A 64 19.81 -16.17 -2.50
CA ALA A 64 20.39 -15.91 -1.19
C ALA A 64 19.43 -15.13 -0.29
N ALA A 65 18.75 -14.11 -0.80
CA ALA A 65 17.78 -13.32 -0.03
C ALA A 65 16.56 -14.15 0.42
N VAL A 66 16.00 -14.96 -0.49
CA VAL A 66 14.88 -15.85 -0.16
C VAL A 66 15.27 -16.90 0.87
N THR A 67 16.47 -17.48 0.74
CA THR A 67 17.00 -18.48 1.71
C THR A 67 17.25 -17.89 3.08
N ALA A 68 17.74 -16.64 3.15
CA ALA A 68 17.97 -15.93 4.41
C ALA A 68 16.67 -15.53 5.13
N GLY A 69 15.53 -15.57 4.43
CA GLY A 69 14.21 -15.25 4.95
C GLY A 69 13.78 -13.83 4.61
N VAL A 70 12.65 -13.74 3.92
CA VAL A 70 11.94 -12.49 3.61
C VAL A 70 10.76 -12.31 4.56
N ILE A 71 10.11 -11.15 4.54
CA ILE A 71 8.92 -10.91 5.38
C ILE A 71 7.84 -11.96 5.15
N ASP A 72 7.15 -12.32 6.20
CA ASP A 72 6.07 -13.33 6.26
C ASP A 72 4.71 -12.75 6.69
N ALA A 73 4.67 -11.44 6.93
CA ALA A 73 3.47 -10.67 7.22
C ALA A 73 3.58 -9.27 6.59
N ASP A 74 2.42 -8.63 6.36
CA ASP A 74 2.38 -7.27 5.87
C ASP A 74 3.17 -6.33 6.79
N VAL A 75 3.91 -5.39 6.19
CA VAL A 75 4.60 -4.31 6.90
C VAL A 75 3.68 -3.10 6.88
N MET A 76 3.14 -2.76 8.04
CA MET A 76 2.17 -1.69 8.20
C MET A 76 2.73 -0.61 9.13
N TYR A 77 2.64 0.65 8.71
CA TYR A 77 2.78 1.77 9.63
C TYR A 77 1.39 2.11 10.17
N VAL A 78 1.22 2.00 11.49
CA VAL A 78 -0.05 2.26 12.16
C VAL A 78 -0.05 3.70 12.67
N HIS A 79 -0.99 4.51 12.17
CA HIS A 79 -1.21 5.85 12.68
C HIS A 79 -1.91 5.81 14.03
N LEU A 80 -1.70 6.84 14.84
CA LEU A 80 -2.40 7.00 16.11
C LEU A 80 -3.68 7.81 15.91
N ALA A 81 -4.73 7.50 16.68
CA ALA A 81 -5.99 8.22 16.66
C ALA A 81 -5.87 9.56 17.43
N GLU A 82 -4.89 10.38 17.06
CA GLU A 82 -4.62 11.71 17.60
C GLU A 82 -4.15 12.65 16.49
N ASP A 83 -4.49 13.93 16.57
CA ASP A 83 -4.34 14.89 15.46
C ASP A 83 -2.89 15.02 14.95
N ALA A 84 -1.90 14.93 15.83
CA ALA A 84 -0.49 15.07 15.46
C ALA A 84 0.04 13.87 14.67
N ASN A 85 -0.57 12.69 14.81
CA ASN A 85 -0.12 11.43 14.24
C ASN A 85 -1.21 10.75 13.39
N ALA A 86 -2.27 11.48 13.06
CA ALA A 86 -3.37 10.99 12.27
C ALA A 86 -2.95 10.59 10.84
N SER A 87 -3.67 9.63 10.29
CA SER A 87 -3.52 9.24 8.89
C SER A 87 -3.64 10.45 7.95
N PRO A 88 -2.76 10.60 6.95
CA PRO A 88 -2.90 11.64 5.93
C PRO A 88 -4.24 11.59 5.18
N TRP A 89 -4.82 10.40 5.02
CA TRP A 89 -6.15 10.25 4.43
C TRP A 89 -7.23 10.90 5.31
N TYR A 90 -7.20 10.66 6.63
CA TYR A 90 -8.11 11.30 7.56
C TYR A 90 -8.02 12.82 7.48
N SER A 91 -6.81 13.38 7.58
CA SER A 91 -6.61 14.83 7.57
C SER A 91 -7.12 15.51 6.29
N ARG A 92 -7.12 14.79 5.16
CA ARG A 92 -7.62 15.29 3.86
C ARG A 92 -9.15 15.33 3.77
N PHE A 93 -9.86 14.63 4.66
CA PHE A 93 -11.32 14.54 4.66
C PHE A 93 -11.99 15.24 5.87
N ILE A 94 -11.24 15.88 6.78
CA ILE A 94 -11.82 16.61 7.92
C ILE A 94 -12.67 17.79 7.44
N THR A 95 -12.18 18.57 6.50
CA THR A 95 -12.82 19.82 6.05
C THR A 95 -13.05 19.87 4.54
N ARG A 96 -12.56 18.90 3.79
CA ARG A 96 -12.57 18.88 2.32
C ARG A 96 -12.80 17.47 1.80
N THR A 97 -13.24 17.38 0.55
CA THR A 97 -13.46 16.13 -0.18
C THR A 97 -12.65 16.16 -1.48
N ASP A 98 -11.32 16.27 -1.36
CA ASP A 98 -10.44 16.52 -2.51
C ASP A 98 -10.14 15.27 -3.35
N TYR A 99 -10.50 14.08 -2.89
CA TYR A 99 -10.17 12.81 -3.54
C TYR A 99 -11.39 11.92 -3.68
N ALA A 100 -11.68 11.49 -4.90
CA ALA A 100 -12.73 10.53 -5.21
C ALA A 100 -12.13 9.27 -5.84
N ILE A 101 -12.91 8.20 -5.91
CA ILE A 101 -12.57 7.03 -6.71
C ILE A 101 -12.58 7.44 -8.18
N SER A 102 -11.56 7.05 -8.96
CA SER A 102 -11.54 7.33 -10.39
C SER A 102 -12.43 6.34 -11.16
N ASN A 103 -13.09 6.80 -12.23
CA ASN A 103 -13.82 5.92 -13.12
C ASN A 103 -12.94 4.84 -13.74
N THR A 104 -11.66 5.11 -13.98
CA THR A 104 -10.72 4.10 -14.52
C THR A 104 -10.52 2.92 -13.57
N MET A 105 -10.51 3.16 -12.26
CA MET A 105 -10.46 2.09 -11.26
C MET A 105 -11.79 1.36 -11.16
N ASP A 106 -12.89 2.09 -11.08
CA ASP A 106 -14.25 1.57 -11.02
C ASP A 106 -14.55 0.68 -12.23
N ASP A 107 -14.40 1.20 -13.45
CA ASP A 107 -14.62 0.48 -14.70
C ASP A 107 -13.79 -0.81 -14.78
N ALA A 108 -12.48 -0.75 -14.42
CA ALA A 108 -11.58 -1.89 -14.50
C ALA A 108 -11.94 -3.00 -13.51
N MET A 109 -12.37 -2.64 -12.30
CA MET A 109 -12.74 -3.61 -11.26
C MET A 109 -14.14 -4.17 -11.48
N THR A 110 -15.11 -3.32 -11.86
CA THR A 110 -16.48 -3.71 -12.16
C THR A 110 -16.53 -4.65 -13.36
N ALA A 111 -15.77 -4.37 -14.44
CA ALA A 111 -15.69 -5.25 -15.60
C ALA A 111 -15.16 -6.66 -15.28
N LYS A 112 -14.46 -6.84 -14.17
CA LYS A 112 -13.93 -8.12 -13.68
C LYS A 112 -14.76 -8.75 -12.56
N GLY A 113 -15.81 -8.08 -12.11
CA GLY A 113 -16.58 -8.50 -10.93
C GLY A 113 -15.74 -8.49 -9.64
N ASP A 114 -14.77 -7.61 -9.52
CA ASP A 114 -13.81 -7.57 -8.42
C ASP A 114 -14.43 -6.89 -7.19
N LEU A 115 -14.91 -7.69 -6.26
CA LEU A 115 -15.57 -7.23 -5.03
C LEU A 115 -14.67 -6.45 -4.06
N ARG A 116 -13.36 -6.42 -4.28
CA ARG A 116 -12.45 -5.59 -3.48
C ARG A 116 -12.77 -4.09 -3.64
N LEU A 117 -13.40 -3.70 -4.75
CA LEU A 117 -13.87 -2.33 -4.95
C LEU A 117 -14.76 -1.86 -3.80
N LEU A 118 -15.65 -2.73 -3.27
CA LEU A 118 -16.50 -2.44 -2.10
C LEU A 118 -15.74 -2.29 -0.77
N LYS A 119 -14.43 -2.57 -0.76
CA LYS A 119 -13.54 -2.31 0.38
C LYS A 119 -12.71 -1.05 0.20
N TYR A 120 -12.50 -0.66 -1.06
CA TYR A 120 -11.71 0.52 -1.39
C TYR A 120 -12.55 1.80 -1.44
N ALA A 121 -13.86 1.64 -1.66
CA ALA A 121 -14.78 2.76 -1.84
C ALA A 121 -16.02 2.63 -0.97
N ASP A 122 -16.54 3.76 -0.52
CA ASP A 122 -17.90 3.84 0.02
C ASP A 122 -18.92 4.00 -1.14
N PRO A 123 -20.14 3.49 -0.98
CA PRO A 123 -21.21 3.72 -1.94
C PRO A 123 -21.44 5.20 -2.26
N SER A 124 -21.81 5.49 -3.50
CA SER A 124 -22.35 6.80 -3.85
C SER A 124 -23.75 6.96 -3.22
N PRO A 125 -24.02 8.05 -2.50
CA PRO A 125 -25.36 8.29 -1.93
C PRO A 125 -26.51 8.23 -2.95
N ASP A 126 -26.30 8.77 -4.14
CA ASP A 126 -27.32 8.73 -5.21
C ASP A 126 -27.55 7.30 -5.71
N ALA A 127 -26.52 6.46 -5.79
CA ALA A 127 -26.66 5.05 -6.16
C ALA A 127 -27.44 4.26 -5.10
N GLU A 128 -27.21 4.53 -3.80
CA GLU A 128 -27.99 3.93 -2.72
C GLU A 128 -29.47 4.32 -2.79
N VAL A 129 -29.76 5.62 -2.99
CA VAL A 129 -31.15 6.12 -3.14
C VAL A 129 -31.82 5.52 -4.37
N ALA A 130 -31.09 5.29 -5.45
CA ALA A 130 -31.58 4.64 -6.66
C ALA A 130 -31.84 3.13 -6.48
N GLY A 131 -31.43 2.53 -5.35
CA GLY A 131 -31.58 1.11 -5.07
C GLY A 131 -30.54 0.23 -5.77
N SER A 132 -29.40 0.79 -6.18
CA SER A 132 -28.27 0.04 -6.73
C SER A 132 -27.76 -1.00 -5.73
N THR A 133 -27.12 -2.06 -6.22
CA THR A 133 -26.59 -3.13 -5.39
C THR A 133 -25.22 -3.61 -5.90
N GLY A 134 -24.43 -4.22 -5.02
CA GLY A 134 -23.11 -4.75 -5.40
C GLY A 134 -22.17 -3.67 -5.91
N LEU A 135 -21.49 -3.93 -7.01
CA LEU A 135 -20.52 -3.00 -7.60
C LEU A 135 -21.17 -1.73 -8.18
N ASP A 136 -22.44 -1.79 -8.55
CA ASP A 136 -23.20 -0.62 -9.07
C ASP A 136 -23.43 0.46 -8.00
N LEU A 137 -23.11 0.18 -6.74
CA LEU A 137 -23.09 1.19 -5.67
C LEU A 137 -21.90 2.15 -5.80
N ILE A 138 -20.84 1.72 -6.45
CA ILE A 138 -19.65 2.54 -6.62
C ILE A 138 -19.73 3.31 -7.92
N VAL A 139 -19.50 4.61 -7.85
CA VAL A 139 -19.53 5.52 -8.99
C VAL A 139 -18.22 6.31 -9.02
N GLY A 140 -17.36 5.96 -9.94
CA GLY A 140 -16.06 6.62 -10.13
C GLY A 140 -16.21 7.99 -10.79
N MET A 141 -15.49 8.97 -10.27
CA MET A 141 -15.37 10.29 -10.88
C MET A 141 -14.52 10.23 -12.13
N THR A 142 -14.89 10.95 -13.19
CA THR A 142 -14.12 11.00 -14.44
C THR A 142 -12.71 11.50 -14.19
N TYR A 143 -11.71 10.69 -14.58
CA TYR A 143 -10.31 11.03 -14.46
C TYR A 143 -9.87 12.00 -15.56
N GLY A 144 -9.01 12.97 -15.21
CA GLY A 144 -8.39 13.88 -16.16
C GLY A 144 -9.22 15.12 -16.53
N ILE A 145 -10.33 15.36 -15.85
CA ILE A 145 -11.11 16.61 -16.00
C ILE A 145 -10.42 17.79 -15.29
N SER A 146 -10.78 19.00 -15.67
CA SER A 146 -10.29 20.21 -15.02
C SER A 146 -10.86 20.36 -13.60
N ASN A 147 -10.18 21.17 -12.76
CA ASN A 147 -10.68 21.48 -11.42
C ASN A 147 -12.06 22.15 -11.42
N GLY A 148 -12.37 22.94 -12.45
CA GLY A 148 -13.68 23.56 -12.60
C GLY A 148 -14.77 22.51 -12.84
N GLU A 149 -14.57 21.63 -13.80
CA GLU A 149 -15.50 20.52 -14.09
C GLU A 149 -15.66 19.58 -12.89
N ALA A 150 -14.56 19.30 -12.19
CA ALA A 150 -14.61 18.48 -10.97
C ALA A 150 -15.45 19.14 -9.86
N GLY A 151 -15.37 20.46 -9.73
CA GLY A 151 -16.15 21.24 -8.76
C GLY A 151 -17.64 21.27 -9.03
N ASP A 152 -18.05 21.05 -10.29
CA ASP A 152 -19.45 21.00 -10.69
C ASP A 152 -20.11 19.63 -10.44
N ILE A 153 -19.33 18.58 -10.12
CA ILE A 153 -19.84 17.24 -9.83
C ILE A 153 -20.32 17.18 -8.38
N PRO A 154 -21.61 16.87 -8.12
CA PRO A 154 -22.12 16.76 -6.77
C PRO A 154 -21.45 15.62 -6.00
N ASN A 155 -21.05 15.85 -4.75
CA ASN A 155 -20.43 14.82 -3.91
C ASN A 155 -21.34 13.59 -3.70
N GLN A 156 -22.66 13.76 -3.81
CA GLN A 156 -23.62 12.67 -3.69
C GLN A 156 -23.57 11.70 -4.88
N SER A 157 -23.14 12.16 -6.05
CA SER A 157 -23.16 11.36 -7.29
C SER A 157 -21.90 10.52 -7.50
N ILE A 158 -20.90 10.62 -6.62
CA ILE A 158 -19.63 9.91 -6.75
C ILE A 158 -19.27 9.17 -5.45
N SER A 159 -18.34 8.21 -5.59
CA SER A 159 -17.82 7.44 -4.48
C SER A 159 -16.46 7.98 -3.99
N PHE A 160 -16.29 7.98 -2.69
CA PHE A 160 -15.04 8.37 -2.02
C PHE A 160 -14.28 7.13 -1.52
N PRO A 161 -12.97 7.25 -1.22
CA PRO A 161 -12.22 6.19 -0.54
C PRO A 161 -12.96 5.73 0.73
N GLY A 162 -13.01 4.44 0.96
CA GLY A 162 -13.79 3.83 2.03
C GLY A 162 -13.52 4.40 3.41
N ALA A 163 -14.52 4.42 4.27
CA ALA A 163 -14.44 4.98 5.62
C ALA A 163 -13.27 4.41 6.44
N ALA A 164 -12.96 3.11 6.26
CA ALA A 164 -11.82 2.48 6.91
C ALA A 164 -10.46 3.04 6.44
N ILE A 165 -10.36 3.48 5.18
CA ILE A 165 -9.15 4.12 4.64
C ILE A 165 -9.02 5.54 5.20
N ARG A 166 -10.14 6.21 5.41
CA ARG A 166 -10.22 7.58 5.90
C ARG A 166 -10.28 7.68 7.43
N SER A 167 -10.14 6.56 8.17
CA SER A 167 -10.10 6.60 9.63
C SER A 167 -8.81 7.28 10.13
N GLN A 168 -8.88 7.87 11.33
CA GLN A 168 -7.77 8.63 11.91
C GLN A 168 -6.53 7.75 12.14
N ASP A 169 -6.77 6.51 12.52
CA ASP A 169 -5.76 5.47 12.77
C ASP A 169 -5.53 4.53 11.58
N SER A 170 -6.02 4.88 10.39
CA SER A 170 -5.89 4.05 9.19
C SER A 170 -4.42 3.69 8.93
N PRO A 171 -4.08 2.39 8.86
CA PRO A 171 -2.70 1.97 8.66
C PRO A 171 -2.25 2.24 7.22
N LEU A 172 -0.97 2.61 7.07
CA LEU A 172 -0.31 2.73 5.77
C LEU A 172 0.43 1.43 5.45
N PRO A 173 0.07 0.71 4.38
CA PRO A 173 0.85 -0.44 3.94
C PRO A 173 2.18 0.04 3.35
N VAL A 174 3.28 -0.32 4.01
CA VAL A 174 4.65 -0.05 3.55
C VAL A 174 5.05 -1.11 2.53
N TYR A 175 4.74 -2.37 2.81
CA TYR A 175 4.90 -3.49 1.91
C TYR A 175 3.97 -4.64 2.27
N THR A 176 3.43 -5.34 1.28
CA THR A 176 2.42 -6.38 1.51
C THR A 176 2.91 -7.77 1.12
N MET A 177 2.34 -8.79 1.73
CA MET A 177 2.56 -10.19 1.35
C MET A 177 2.18 -10.48 -0.10
N ALA A 178 1.17 -9.78 -0.63
CA ALA A 178 0.82 -9.88 -2.05
C ALA A 178 2.02 -9.49 -2.96
N GLN A 179 2.74 -8.42 -2.61
CA GLN A 179 3.95 -8.01 -3.34
C GLN A 179 5.07 -9.06 -3.20
N VAL A 180 5.26 -9.64 -2.00
CA VAL A 180 6.24 -10.72 -1.79
C VAL A 180 5.92 -11.93 -2.67
N HIS A 181 4.65 -12.36 -2.70
CA HIS A 181 4.22 -13.50 -3.52
C HIS A 181 4.34 -13.25 -5.02
N LEU A 182 4.14 -12.01 -5.47
CA LEU A 182 4.38 -11.64 -6.87
C LEU A 182 5.87 -11.60 -7.23
N CYS A 183 6.76 -11.41 -6.25
CA CYS A 183 8.20 -11.41 -6.44
C CYS A 183 8.83 -12.82 -6.32
N LYS A 184 8.15 -13.77 -5.71
CA LYS A 184 8.56 -15.18 -5.61
C LYS A 184 8.12 -16.00 -6.81
#